data_1e20011860ae78cc092f222916bbb0f8
#
_entry.id   1e20011860ae78cc092f222916bbb0f8
#
_cell.length_a   1.000
_cell.length_b   1.000
_cell.length_c   1.000
_cell.angle_alpha   90.00
_cell.angle_beta   90.00
_cell.angle_gamma   90.00
#
_symmetry.space_group_name_H-M   'P 1'
#
loop_
_entity.id
_entity.type
_entity.pdbx_description
1 polymer ?
#
loop_
_entity_poly.entity_id
_entity_poly.type
_entity_poly.pdbx_seq_one_letter_code
_entity_poly.pdbx_strand_id
1 'polypeptide(L)'
;MKKAIVFLANGFEEMEATGTVDILRRGGIDTKTVSITDDRKVIGAHNMEYTADATFTEIDLSDADALILPGGMPGASNLNNSEPVKEVLLQQYREGRIVAAICAAPMVLGGLGLLKGRKATCYPGFEPKLIGATVTGEAVEVDGNVVTGRGPGLVFNFGLALSLIHISEPTRRVVIS
;
A
#
# COMPACT_ATOMS: atom_id res chain seq x y z
N MET A 1 14.31 -1.36 12.97
CA MET A 1 13.19 -0.43 12.72
C MET A 1 12.40 -1.00 11.55
N LYS A 2 11.07 -1.02 11.64
CA LYS A 2 10.22 -1.52 10.56
C LYS A 2 10.30 -0.60 9.34
N LYS A 3 10.25 -1.17 8.15
CA LYS A 3 10.36 -0.44 6.87
C LYS A 3 9.10 -0.58 6.05
N ALA A 4 8.62 0.52 5.50
CA ALA A 4 7.48 0.55 4.58
C ALA A 4 7.87 1.28 3.28
N ILE A 5 7.37 0.76 2.17
CA ILE A 5 7.55 1.34 0.84
C ILE A 5 6.19 1.74 0.29
N VAL A 6 6.07 2.99 -0.13
CA VAL A 6 4.89 3.50 -0.83
C VAL A 6 5.27 3.75 -2.29
N PHE A 7 4.72 2.98 -3.20
CA PHE A 7 4.99 3.14 -4.64
C PHE A 7 4.21 4.32 -5.23
N LEU A 8 4.91 5.17 -5.96
CA LEU A 8 4.32 6.30 -6.66
C LEU A 8 4.39 6.09 -8.18
N ALA A 9 3.23 6.13 -8.81
CA ALA A 9 3.08 6.17 -10.25
C ALA A 9 2.42 7.47 -10.67
N ASN A 10 2.72 8.01 -11.85
CA ASN A 10 2.01 9.20 -12.35
C ASN A 10 0.49 8.98 -12.30
N GLY A 11 -0.22 9.95 -11.74
CA GLY A 11 -1.65 9.87 -11.48
C GLY A 11 -2.05 9.22 -10.15
N PHE A 12 -1.09 9.07 -9.22
CA PHE A 12 -1.41 8.62 -7.85
C PHE A 12 -2.30 9.64 -7.12
N GLU A 13 -3.10 9.20 -6.17
CA GLU A 13 -3.90 10.09 -5.34
C GLU A 13 -3.05 10.70 -4.22
N GLU A 14 -2.98 12.02 -4.17
CA GLU A 14 -2.05 12.77 -3.34
C GLU A 14 -2.30 12.59 -1.84
N MET A 15 -3.56 12.67 -1.41
CA MET A 15 -3.91 12.51 0.01
C MET A 15 -3.62 11.10 0.52
N GLU A 16 -3.88 10.09 -0.32
CA GLU A 16 -3.65 8.69 0.05
C GLU A 16 -2.17 8.40 0.21
N ALA A 17 -1.33 8.88 -0.70
CA ALA A 17 0.10 8.69 -0.62
C ALA A 17 0.71 9.47 0.55
N THR A 18 0.48 10.79 0.61
CA THR A 18 1.10 11.65 1.63
C THR A 18 0.57 11.40 3.02
N GLY A 19 -0.74 11.21 3.16
CA GLY A 19 -1.35 10.88 4.45
C GLY A 19 -0.84 9.56 5.02
N THR A 20 -0.74 8.53 4.18
CA THR A 20 -0.18 7.24 4.59
C THR A 20 1.29 7.39 5.02
N VAL A 21 2.12 8.08 4.23
CA VAL A 21 3.53 8.32 4.56
C VAL A 21 3.69 9.08 5.87
N ASP A 22 2.92 10.17 6.04
CA ASP A 22 2.99 10.99 7.27
C ASP A 22 2.62 10.19 8.51
N ILE A 23 1.52 9.44 8.46
CA ILE A 23 1.07 8.62 9.59
C ILE A 23 2.10 7.55 9.96
N LEU A 24 2.65 6.84 8.97
CA LEU A 24 3.65 5.81 9.23
C LEU A 24 4.95 6.39 9.79
N ARG A 25 5.43 7.51 9.26
CA ARG A 25 6.62 8.20 9.77
C ARG A 25 6.40 8.71 11.20
N ARG A 26 5.22 9.26 11.52
CA ARG A 26 4.85 9.63 12.91
C ARG A 26 4.81 8.42 13.83
N GLY A 27 4.43 7.25 13.31
CA GLY A 27 4.46 5.98 14.03
C GLY A 27 5.85 5.37 14.19
N GLY A 28 6.93 6.05 13.78
CA GLY A 28 8.31 5.58 13.89
C GLY A 28 8.70 4.49 12.88
N ILE A 29 7.96 4.36 11.78
CA ILE A 29 8.24 3.42 10.71
C ILE A 29 9.11 4.12 9.64
N ASP A 30 10.23 3.51 9.27
CA ASP A 30 11.07 4.00 8.17
C ASP A 30 10.32 3.84 6.84
N THR A 31 9.67 4.91 6.42
CA THR A 31 8.80 4.91 5.25
C THR A 31 9.45 5.68 4.11
N LYS A 32 9.61 5.02 2.96
CA LYS A 32 10.14 5.60 1.74
C LYS A 32 9.09 5.62 0.64
N THR A 33 9.06 6.71 -0.11
CA THR A 33 8.33 6.79 -1.37
C THR A 33 9.22 6.36 -2.52
N VAL A 34 8.71 5.53 -3.41
CA VAL A 34 9.47 4.97 -4.53
C VAL A 34 8.72 5.19 -5.83
N SER A 35 9.33 5.94 -6.74
CA SER A 35 8.82 6.09 -8.09
C SER A 35 8.99 4.78 -8.87
N ILE A 36 7.95 4.38 -9.59
CA ILE A 36 8.00 3.20 -10.47
C ILE A 36 8.64 3.48 -11.83
N THR A 37 9.07 4.73 -12.07
CA THR A 37 9.82 5.14 -13.26
C THR A 37 11.28 5.43 -12.92
N ASP A 38 12.08 5.71 -13.92
CA ASP A 38 13.50 6.09 -13.74
C ASP A 38 13.69 7.53 -13.23
N ASP A 39 12.59 8.29 -13.11
CA ASP A 39 12.59 9.65 -12.58
C ASP A 39 11.95 9.65 -11.18
N ARG A 40 12.59 10.31 -10.23
CA ARG A 40 12.02 10.54 -8.89
C ARG A 40 10.84 11.51 -8.92
N LYS A 41 10.73 12.32 -9.96
CA LYS A 41 9.62 13.25 -10.15
C LYS A 41 8.36 12.47 -10.55
N VAL A 42 7.30 12.61 -9.76
CA VAL A 42 6.01 11.96 -10.00
C VAL A 42 4.90 13.00 -9.88
N ILE A 43 3.96 12.97 -10.80
CA ILE A 43 2.83 13.92 -10.81
C ILE A 43 1.57 13.16 -10.37
N GLY A 44 0.91 13.68 -9.34
CA GLY A 44 -0.34 13.13 -8.82
C GLY A 44 -1.55 13.37 -9.72
N ALA A 45 -2.66 12.76 -9.38
CA ALA A 45 -3.91 12.84 -10.13
C ALA A 45 -4.49 14.26 -10.21
N HIS A 46 -4.12 15.13 -9.27
CA HIS A 46 -4.55 16.54 -9.20
C HIS A 46 -3.41 17.51 -9.56
N ASN A 47 -2.44 17.04 -10.37
CA ASN A 47 -1.32 17.83 -10.89
C ASN A 47 -0.37 18.39 -9.81
N MET A 48 -0.32 17.78 -8.64
CA MET A 48 0.71 18.09 -7.65
C MET A 48 1.99 17.32 -7.97
N GLU A 49 3.10 18.02 -8.04
CA GLU A 49 4.40 17.44 -8.30
C GLU A 49 5.05 16.95 -7.00
N TYR A 50 5.53 15.72 -7.01
CA TYR A 50 6.24 15.09 -5.90
C TYR A 50 7.62 14.60 -6.34
N THR A 51 8.58 14.70 -5.44
CA THR A 51 9.87 14.05 -5.58
C THR A 51 9.90 12.83 -4.66
N ALA A 52 9.91 11.63 -5.23
CA ALA A 52 10.07 10.39 -4.47
C ALA A 52 11.44 10.30 -3.80
N ASP A 53 11.52 9.57 -2.68
CA ASP A 53 12.78 9.36 -1.97
C ASP A 53 13.79 8.56 -2.83
N ALA A 54 13.30 7.66 -3.68
CA ALA A 54 14.10 6.84 -4.60
C ALA A 54 13.29 6.47 -5.85
N THR A 55 13.98 5.99 -6.88
CA THR A 55 13.37 5.23 -7.97
C THR A 55 13.41 3.73 -7.65
N PHE A 56 12.68 2.92 -8.42
CA PHE A 56 12.63 1.48 -8.24
C PHE A 56 14.00 0.81 -8.34
N THR A 57 14.90 1.34 -9.16
CA THR A 57 16.25 0.80 -9.37
C THR A 57 17.28 1.28 -8.34
N GLU A 58 16.96 2.32 -7.56
CA GLU A 58 17.87 2.90 -6.56
C GLU A 58 17.72 2.31 -5.17
N ILE A 59 16.72 1.47 -4.93
CA ILE A 59 16.39 0.97 -3.58
C ILE A 59 16.33 -0.56 -3.54
N ASP A 60 16.84 -1.13 -2.46
CA ASP A 60 16.62 -2.54 -2.14
C ASP A 60 15.29 -2.69 -1.40
N LEU A 61 14.38 -3.45 -1.98
CA LEU A 61 13.05 -3.74 -1.46
C LEU A 61 12.99 -5.03 -0.63
N SER A 62 14.08 -5.80 -0.61
CA SER A 62 14.11 -7.15 -0.01
C SER A 62 13.89 -7.17 1.49
N ASP A 63 14.16 -6.06 2.18
CA ASP A 63 14.00 -5.91 3.62
C ASP A 63 12.76 -5.10 4.04
N ALA A 64 11.89 -4.77 3.08
CA ALA A 64 10.65 -4.06 3.37
C ALA A 64 9.65 -4.94 4.14
N ASP A 65 9.11 -4.44 5.24
CA ASP A 65 8.05 -5.12 6.01
C ASP A 65 6.68 -4.93 5.35
N ALA A 66 6.47 -3.82 4.65
CA ALA A 66 5.23 -3.53 3.93
C ALA A 66 5.49 -2.87 2.57
N LEU A 67 4.75 -3.31 1.55
CA LEU A 67 4.63 -2.65 0.26
C LEU A 67 3.22 -2.08 0.11
N ILE A 68 3.10 -0.80 -0.21
CA ILE A 68 1.86 -0.04 -0.14
C ILE A 68 1.59 0.64 -1.48
N LEU A 69 0.37 0.48 -1.97
CA LEU A 69 -0.11 1.05 -3.22
C LEU A 69 -1.18 2.12 -2.94
N PRO A 70 -0.91 3.41 -3.15
CA PRO A 70 -1.95 4.42 -3.18
C PRO A 70 -2.81 4.26 -4.43
N GLY A 71 -4.04 4.75 -4.36
CA GLY A 71 -4.95 4.77 -5.48
C GLY A 71 -4.72 5.96 -6.41
N GLY A 72 -5.82 6.49 -6.93
CA GLY A 72 -5.82 7.49 -7.99
C GLY A 72 -5.77 6.86 -9.38
N MET A 73 -6.32 7.58 -10.36
CA MET A 73 -6.29 7.18 -11.76
C MET A 73 -5.61 8.27 -12.58
N PRO A 74 -4.69 7.93 -13.49
CA PRO A 74 -4.30 6.57 -13.90
C PRO A 74 -3.25 5.87 -13.02
N GLY A 75 -2.89 6.40 -11.85
CA GLY A 75 -1.84 5.86 -10.98
C GLY A 75 -2.01 4.36 -10.69
N ALA A 76 -3.20 3.93 -10.27
CA ALA A 76 -3.48 2.52 -9.99
C ALA A 76 -3.36 1.66 -11.26
N SER A 77 -3.76 2.16 -12.43
CA SER A 77 -3.57 1.46 -13.71
C SER A 77 -2.07 1.35 -14.06
N ASN A 78 -1.29 2.40 -13.81
CA ASN A 78 0.15 2.39 -14.05
C ASN A 78 0.86 1.37 -13.13
N LEU A 79 0.47 1.31 -11.86
CA LEU A 79 0.94 0.27 -10.93
C LEU A 79 0.56 -1.13 -11.43
N ASN A 80 -0.68 -1.32 -11.88
CA ASN A 80 -1.17 -2.59 -12.40
C ASN A 80 -0.44 -3.05 -13.69
N ASN A 81 0.08 -2.13 -14.47
CA ASN A 81 0.82 -2.40 -15.70
C ASN A 81 2.34 -2.54 -15.49
N SER A 82 2.83 -2.31 -14.28
CA SER A 82 4.25 -2.43 -13.95
C SER A 82 4.58 -3.87 -13.54
N GLU A 83 5.25 -4.62 -14.43
CA GLU A 83 5.71 -5.98 -14.11
C GLU A 83 6.65 -6.01 -12.89
N PRO A 84 7.65 -5.10 -12.75
CA PRO A 84 8.50 -5.10 -11.56
C PRO A 84 7.71 -4.94 -10.26
N VAL A 85 6.70 -4.07 -10.22
CA VAL A 85 5.84 -3.89 -9.04
C VAL A 85 5.06 -5.18 -8.73
N LYS A 86 4.51 -5.83 -9.76
CA LYS A 86 3.76 -7.09 -9.58
C LYS A 86 4.66 -8.21 -9.05
N GLU A 87 5.88 -8.33 -9.55
CA GLU A 87 6.83 -9.34 -9.10
C GLU A 87 7.19 -9.17 -7.62
N VAL A 88 7.52 -7.94 -7.18
CA VAL A 88 7.86 -7.70 -5.78
C VAL A 88 6.65 -7.87 -4.85
N LEU A 89 5.44 -7.54 -5.29
CA LEU A 89 4.21 -7.78 -4.52
C LEU A 89 3.96 -9.28 -4.32
N LEU A 90 4.12 -10.09 -5.37
CA LEU A 90 3.99 -11.54 -5.30
C LEU A 90 5.02 -12.16 -4.36
N GLN A 91 6.27 -11.71 -4.44
CA GLN A 91 7.33 -12.17 -3.55
C GLN A 91 7.02 -11.78 -2.10
N GLN A 92 6.70 -10.52 -1.84
CA GLN A 92 6.34 -9.98 -0.54
C GLN A 92 5.22 -10.79 0.12
N TYR A 93 4.16 -11.06 -0.65
CA TYR A 93 3.02 -11.85 -0.20
C TYR A 93 3.40 -13.28 0.16
N ARG A 94 4.20 -13.97 -0.69
CA ARG A 94 4.66 -15.35 -0.44
C ARG A 94 5.52 -15.48 0.81
N GLU A 95 6.26 -14.42 1.13
CA GLU A 95 7.09 -14.35 2.34
C GLU A 95 6.30 -13.99 3.60
N GLY A 96 4.97 -13.85 3.49
CA GLY A 96 4.09 -13.52 4.61
C GLY A 96 4.20 -12.07 5.08
N ARG A 97 4.90 -11.21 4.32
CA ARG A 97 5.04 -9.79 4.63
C ARG A 97 3.87 -8.99 4.06
N ILE A 98 3.65 -7.79 4.59
CA ILE A 98 2.46 -7.00 4.30
C ILE A 98 2.45 -6.49 2.86
N VAL A 99 1.32 -6.70 2.17
CA VAL A 99 0.94 -6.02 0.93
C VAL A 99 -0.33 -5.21 1.20
N ALA A 100 -0.31 -3.93 0.84
CA ALA A 100 -1.41 -3.03 1.16
C ALA A 100 -1.78 -2.17 -0.04
N ALA A 101 -3.07 -1.85 -0.17
CA ALA A 101 -3.57 -1.01 -1.25
C ALA A 101 -4.84 -0.27 -0.83
N ILE A 102 -5.00 0.96 -1.30
CA ILE A 102 -6.17 1.79 -0.96
C ILE A 102 -6.88 2.28 -2.24
N CYS A 103 -8.18 2.51 -2.14
CA CYS A 103 -9.02 3.14 -3.17
C CYS A 103 -9.15 2.29 -4.44
N ALA A 104 -8.59 2.71 -5.56
CA ALA A 104 -8.55 1.95 -6.80
C ALA A 104 -7.47 0.86 -6.80
N ALA A 105 -6.40 1.03 -6.02
CA ALA A 105 -5.22 0.16 -6.06
C ALA A 105 -5.45 -1.29 -5.61
N PRO A 106 -6.46 -1.66 -4.77
CA PRO A 106 -6.77 -3.06 -4.50
C PRO A 106 -7.03 -3.90 -5.76
N MET A 107 -7.36 -3.28 -6.89
CA MET A 107 -7.47 -3.98 -8.19
C MET A 107 -6.17 -4.67 -8.60
N VAL A 108 -5.00 -4.13 -8.21
CA VAL A 108 -3.70 -4.73 -8.49
C VAL A 108 -3.57 -6.05 -7.74
N LEU A 109 -3.91 -6.04 -6.45
CA LEU A 109 -3.88 -7.26 -5.62
C LEU A 109 -4.90 -8.29 -6.09
N GLY A 110 -6.09 -7.85 -6.53
CA GLY A 110 -7.13 -8.70 -7.12
C GLY A 110 -6.66 -9.37 -8.41
N GLY A 111 -6.05 -8.61 -9.31
CA GLY A 111 -5.50 -9.11 -10.58
C GLY A 111 -4.35 -10.12 -10.39
N LEU A 112 -3.60 -10.01 -9.30
CA LEU A 112 -2.54 -10.95 -8.92
C LEU A 112 -3.07 -12.20 -8.18
N GLY A 113 -4.37 -12.28 -7.90
CA GLY A 113 -4.97 -13.39 -7.16
C GLY A 113 -4.72 -13.37 -5.65
N LEU A 114 -4.16 -12.29 -5.12
CA LEU A 114 -3.78 -12.17 -3.70
C LEU A 114 -4.99 -11.96 -2.78
N LEU A 115 -6.15 -11.61 -3.34
CA LEU A 115 -7.40 -11.40 -2.61
C LEU A 115 -8.32 -12.62 -2.59
N LYS A 116 -7.94 -13.73 -3.24
CA LYS A 116 -8.77 -14.92 -3.31
C LYS A 116 -9.03 -15.50 -1.91
N GLY A 117 -10.32 -15.60 -1.55
CA GLY A 117 -10.78 -16.11 -0.26
C GLY A 117 -10.57 -15.14 0.90
N ARG A 118 -10.20 -13.87 0.64
CA ARG A 118 -9.97 -12.86 1.66
C ARG A 118 -11.09 -11.82 1.69
N LYS A 119 -11.25 -11.19 2.84
CA LYS A 119 -12.02 -9.94 2.97
C LYS A 119 -11.19 -8.79 2.43
N ALA A 120 -11.82 -7.92 1.66
CA ALA A 120 -11.17 -6.74 1.10
C ALA A 120 -12.16 -5.60 0.90
N THR A 121 -11.64 -4.39 0.82
CA THR A 121 -12.41 -3.19 0.47
C THR A 121 -11.68 -2.40 -0.62
N CYS A 122 -12.42 -1.54 -1.31
CA CYS A 122 -11.89 -0.66 -2.35
C CYS A 122 -12.80 0.57 -2.51
N TYR A 123 -12.38 1.48 -3.37
CA TYR A 123 -13.23 2.59 -3.78
C TYR A 123 -14.47 2.07 -4.52
N PRO A 124 -15.66 2.66 -4.29
CA PRO A 124 -16.90 2.26 -4.97
C PRO A 124 -16.74 2.25 -6.49
N GLY A 125 -17.16 1.15 -7.12
CA GLY A 125 -17.03 0.90 -8.56
C GLY A 125 -15.82 0.03 -8.95
N PHE A 126 -14.89 -0.25 -8.03
CA PHE A 126 -13.76 -1.16 -8.28
C PHE A 126 -13.98 -2.58 -7.76
N GLU A 127 -15.10 -2.86 -7.12
CA GLU A 127 -15.43 -4.16 -6.54
C GLU A 127 -15.25 -5.34 -7.54
N PRO A 128 -15.66 -5.23 -8.82
CA PRO A 128 -15.48 -6.31 -9.79
C PRO A 128 -14.01 -6.65 -10.06
N LYS A 129 -13.07 -5.77 -9.73
CA LYS A 129 -11.63 -5.98 -9.90
C LYS A 129 -10.98 -6.73 -8.73
N LEU A 130 -11.66 -6.87 -7.61
CA LEU A 130 -11.19 -7.61 -6.43
C LEU A 130 -11.49 -9.11 -6.60
N ILE A 131 -10.83 -9.74 -7.56
CA ILE A 131 -11.13 -11.10 -8.01
C ILE A 131 -10.98 -12.10 -6.87
N GLY A 132 -12.07 -12.81 -6.57
CA GLY A 132 -12.10 -13.85 -5.53
C GLY A 132 -12.20 -13.34 -4.09
N ALA A 133 -12.29 -12.03 -3.87
CA ALA A 133 -12.47 -11.43 -2.56
C ALA A 133 -13.93 -11.47 -2.10
N THR A 134 -14.12 -11.46 -0.77
CA THR A 134 -15.37 -11.03 -0.14
C THR A 134 -15.26 -9.52 0.09
N VAL A 135 -15.93 -8.73 -0.75
CA VAL A 135 -15.88 -7.27 -0.64
C VAL A 135 -16.83 -6.80 0.45
N THR A 136 -16.30 -6.07 1.43
CA THR A 136 -17.05 -5.69 2.63
C THR A 136 -17.59 -4.26 2.59
N GLY A 137 -16.93 -3.35 1.86
CA GLY A 137 -17.25 -1.93 1.88
C GLY A 137 -16.82 -1.21 3.17
N GLU A 138 -16.11 -1.86 4.06
CA GLU A 138 -15.57 -1.26 5.29
C GLU A 138 -14.49 -0.21 4.98
N ALA A 139 -14.20 0.64 5.96
CA ALA A 139 -13.15 1.66 5.83
C ALA A 139 -11.78 1.05 5.53
N VAL A 140 -11.46 -0.03 6.24
CA VAL A 140 -10.22 -0.82 6.12
C VAL A 140 -10.54 -2.29 6.37
N GLU A 141 -9.92 -3.17 5.61
CA GLU A 141 -9.89 -4.60 5.87
C GLU A 141 -8.44 -5.05 6.09
N VAL A 142 -8.25 -5.81 7.14
CA VAL A 142 -7.01 -6.50 7.47
C VAL A 142 -7.28 -7.99 7.48
N ASP A 143 -6.72 -8.72 6.53
CA ASP A 143 -6.90 -10.16 6.41
C ASP A 143 -5.54 -10.83 6.18
N GLY A 144 -4.98 -11.40 7.26
CA GLY A 144 -3.63 -11.92 7.25
C GLY A 144 -2.59 -10.83 6.96
N ASN A 145 -1.79 -11.03 5.92
CA ASN A 145 -0.79 -10.07 5.47
C ASN A 145 -1.28 -9.11 4.35
N VAL A 146 -2.60 -9.06 4.14
CA VAL A 146 -3.21 -8.14 3.15
C VAL A 146 -4.00 -7.07 3.88
N VAL A 147 -3.75 -5.80 3.52
CA VAL A 147 -4.48 -4.64 4.05
C VAL A 147 -5.07 -3.85 2.89
N THR A 148 -6.36 -3.61 2.93
CA THR A 148 -7.03 -2.79 1.92
C THR A 148 -7.77 -1.63 2.57
N GLY A 149 -7.80 -0.48 1.89
CA GLY A 149 -8.50 0.73 2.33
C GLY A 149 -9.47 1.22 1.27
N ARG A 150 -10.54 1.90 1.71
CA ARG A 150 -11.65 2.24 0.82
C ARG A 150 -11.41 3.47 -0.04
N GLY A 151 -10.75 4.50 0.47
CA GLY A 151 -10.55 5.72 -0.32
C GLY A 151 -9.96 6.89 0.46
N PRO A 152 -9.80 8.06 -0.18
CA PRO A 152 -9.00 9.16 0.36
C PRO A 152 -9.54 9.72 1.68
N GLY A 153 -10.86 9.77 1.85
CA GLY A 153 -11.45 10.22 3.12
C GLY A 153 -11.18 9.30 4.31
N LEU A 154 -10.62 8.11 4.06
CA LEU A 154 -10.34 7.09 5.07
C LEU A 154 -8.83 6.77 5.18
N VAL A 155 -7.98 7.65 4.68
CA VAL A 155 -6.53 7.48 4.72
C VAL A 155 -5.99 7.36 6.15
N PHE A 156 -6.60 8.07 7.12
CA PHE A 156 -6.22 7.94 8.53
C PHE A 156 -6.49 6.54 9.07
N ASN A 157 -7.65 5.98 8.77
CA ASN A 157 -8.00 4.61 9.15
C ASN A 157 -7.01 3.60 8.58
N PHE A 158 -6.66 3.75 7.29
CA PHE A 158 -5.71 2.90 6.58
C PHE A 158 -4.29 3.02 7.15
N GLY A 159 -3.77 4.23 7.29
CA GLY A 159 -2.44 4.48 7.83
C GLY A 159 -2.30 4.02 9.29
N LEU A 160 -3.32 4.26 10.13
CA LEU A 160 -3.33 3.78 11.51
C LEU A 160 -3.38 2.25 11.60
N ALA A 161 -4.18 1.57 10.77
CA ALA A 161 -4.20 0.11 10.71
C ALA A 161 -2.81 -0.46 10.36
N LEU A 162 -2.15 0.11 9.35
CA LEU A 162 -0.79 -0.27 8.97
C LEU A 162 0.22 0.00 10.09
N SER A 163 0.15 1.16 10.75
CA SER A 163 1.02 1.50 11.87
C SER A 163 0.86 0.54 13.03
N LEU A 164 -0.38 0.20 13.40
CA LEU A 164 -0.68 -0.73 14.49
C LEU A 164 -0.17 -2.14 14.22
N ILE A 165 -0.30 -2.65 12.99
CA ILE A 165 0.22 -3.96 12.60
C ILE A 165 1.74 -3.99 12.75
N HIS A 166 2.45 -2.91 12.37
CA HIS A 166 3.90 -2.81 12.50
C HIS A 166 4.38 -2.67 13.95
N ILE A 167 3.63 -1.93 14.79
CA ILE A 167 3.97 -1.69 16.20
C ILE A 167 3.56 -2.87 17.08
N SER A 168 2.52 -3.61 16.73
CA SER A 168 1.96 -4.69 17.56
C SER A 168 2.67 -6.03 17.46
N GLU A 169 3.77 -6.15 16.70
CA GLU A 169 4.68 -7.28 16.88
C GLU A 169 5.44 -7.14 18.19
N PRO A 170 5.48 -8.21 19.00
CA PRO A 170 5.32 -8.09 20.43
C PRO A 170 6.59 -7.68 21.14
N THR A 171 6.66 -6.45 21.57
CA THR A 171 7.27 -6.14 22.86
C THR A 171 6.27 -6.48 23.98
N ARG A 172 5.40 -7.43 23.76
CA ARG A 172 4.47 -7.91 24.76
C ARG A 172 5.02 -9.11 25.47
N ARG A 173 6.14 -8.93 26.17
CA ARG A 173 6.45 -9.62 27.41
C ARG A 173 7.04 -8.63 28.39
N VAL A 174 6.30 -7.64 28.77
CA VAL A 174 6.43 -7.14 30.12
C VAL A 174 5.76 -8.19 30.98
N VAL A 175 6.52 -9.13 31.45
CA VAL A 175 6.12 -9.98 32.57
C VAL A 175 6.02 -9.02 33.74
N ILE A 176 4.80 -8.66 34.11
CA ILE A 176 4.52 -8.09 35.42
C ILE A 176 4.59 -9.27 36.39
N SER A 177 5.73 -9.42 37.00
CA SER A 177 5.89 -10.22 38.24
C SER A 177 5.50 -9.36 39.41
#